data_6792e351797b1f49fbb913c03de649fa
#
_entry.id   6792e351797b1f49fbb913c03de649fa
#
_cell.length_a   1.000
_cell.length_b   1.000
_cell.length_c   1.000
_cell.angle_alpha   90.00
_cell.angle_beta   90.00
_cell.angle_gamma   90.00
#
_symmetry.space_group_name_H-M   'P 1'
#
loop_
_entity.id
_entity.type
_entity.pdbx_description
1 polymer ?
#
loop_
_entity_poly.entity_id
_entity_poly.type
_entity_poly.pdbx_seq_one_letter_code
_entity_poly.pdbx_strand_id
1 'polypeptide(L)'
;MQHGKHVAVEVPAATSVAECWQLVDVSEQTRRHCMMLENCVYDFYELTTLNMVQQGLFGEVLHTEGSYIHNLSDFWDKYHDNWRLAFDQAPAGDVYATHGLGPDCQVLDIHRGDRMDYLVSMATISVVGLEIAKKNMGAETFANGDQTSTMIHTAKGKTILLQHNVYTPRPYDRMYQVVGTKGYAEKYPRPGFAFEPEQINGDVDFENLSAHTFVSGDVYKEL
;
A
#
# COMPACT_ATOMS: atom_id res chain seq x y z
N MET A 1 -3.16 19.32 -17.79
CA MET A 1 -1.90 19.55 -18.52
C MET A 1 -2.10 20.30 -19.85
N GLN A 2 -3.13 20.02 -20.60
CA GLN A 2 -3.44 20.68 -21.90
C GLN A 2 -3.56 22.21 -21.81
N HIS A 3 -3.91 22.77 -20.67
CA HIS A 3 -3.92 24.22 -20.40
C HIS A 3 -2.57 24.78 -19.88
N GLY A 4 -1.45 24.07 -20.11
CA GLY A 4 -0.12 24.51 -19.74
C GLY A 4 0.21 24.45 -18.24
N LYS A 5 -0.57 23.72 -17.43
CA LYS A 5 -0.38 23.58 -15.98
C LYS A 5 0.20 22.24 -15.62
N HIS A 6 1.02 22.16 -14.56
CA HIS A 6 1.34 20.94 -13.88
C HIS A 6 0.11 20.47 -13.09
N VAL A 7 0.00 19.17 -12.86
CA VAL A 7 -1.16 18.56 -12.18
C VAL A 7 -0.68 17.69 -11.03
N ALA A 8 -1.34 17.80 -9.91
CA ALA A 8 -1.28 16.88 -8.80
C ALA A 8 -2.69 16.32 -8.58
N VAL A 9 -2.83 15.02 -8.43
CA VAL A 9 -4.13 14.34 -8.33
C VAL A 9 -4.14 13.36 -7.17
N GLU A 10 -5.25 13.34 -6.44
CA GLU A 10 -5.50 12.33 -5.39
C GLU A 10 -5.59 10.91 -5.97
N VAL A 11 -5.43 9.94 -5.10
CA VAL A 11 -5.61 8.52 -5.42
C VAL A 11 -7.10 8.16 -5.54
N PRO A 12 -7.47 7.30 -6.49
CA PRO A 12 -6.68 6.79 -7.59
C PRO A 12 -6.52 7.82 -8.71
N ALA A 13 -5.35 7.91 -9.33
CA ALA A 13 -5.12 8.85 -10.43
C ALA A 13 -5.87 8.45 -11.71
N ALA A 14 -6.13 7.17 -11.90
CA ALA A 14 -6.84 6.59 -13.02
C ALA A 14 -7.53 5.29 -12.58
N THR A 15 -8.58 4.90 -13.28
CA THR A 15 -9.38 3.70 -13.01
C THR A 15 -9.36 2.69 -14.17
N SER A 16 -8.66 3.01 -15.23
CA SER A 16 -8.47 2.13 -16.38
C SER A 16 -7.06 2.26 -16.96
N VAL A 17 -6.61 1.22 -17.65
CA VAL A 17 -5.31 1.23 -18.35
C VAL A 17 -5.27 2.34 -19.42
N ALA A 18 -6.38 2.59 -20.10
CA ALA A 18 -6.48 3.64 -21.10
C ALA A 18 -6.26 5.04 -20.48
N GLU A 19 -6.85 5.31 -19.31
CA GLU A 19 -6.63 6.56 -18.58
C GLU A 19 -5.17 6.69 -18.11
N CYS A 20 -4.54 5.61 -17.65
CA CYS A 20 -3.12 5.62 -17.29
C CYS A 20 -2.26 6.07 -18.47
N TRP A 21 -2.50 5.53 -19.67
CA TRP A 21 -1.79 5.95 -20.88
C TRP A 21 -2.08 7.40 -21.25
N GLN A 22 -3.32 7.85 -21.15
CA GLN A 22 -3.65 9.26 -21.39
C GLN A 22 -2.89 10.23 -20.47
N LEU A 23 -2.72 9.88 -19.19
CA LEU A 23 -1.94 10.70 -18.26
C LEU A 23 -0.48 10.84 -18.72
N VAL A 24 0.13 9.73 -19.14
CA VAL A 24 1.51 9.70 -19.64
C VAL A 24 1.62 10.49 -20.95
N ASP A 25 0.80 10.15 -21.93
CA ASP A 25 0.83 10.77 -23.27
C ASP A 25 0.64 12.30 -23.20
N VAL A 26 -0.33 12.76 -22.41
CA VAL A 26 -0.58 14.20 -22.26
C VAL A 26 0.55 14.88 -21.49
N SER A 27 1.15 14.21 -20.50
CA SER A 27 2.32 14.72 -19.80
C SER A 27 3.50 14.93 -20.76
N GLU A 28 3.80 13.94 -21.59
CA GLU A 28 4.89 14.01 -22.57
C GLU A 28 4.62 15.06 -23.67
N GLN A 29 3.42 15.07 -24.26
CA GLN A 29 3.03 16.02 -25.30
C GLN A 29 3.08 17.47 -24.82
N THR A 30 2.62 17.74 -23.62
CA THR A 30 2.55 19.08 -23.06
C THR A 30 3.81 19.51 -22.30
N ARG A 31 4.71 18.57 -22.01
CA ARG A 31 5.87 18.76 -21.12
C ARG A 31 5.47 19.33 -19.76
N ARG A 32 4.35 18.84 -19.22
CA ARG A 32 3.84 19.19 -17.89
C ARG A 32 3.84 17.96 -16.99
N HIS A 33 4.26 18.14 -15.75
CA HIS A 33 4.25 17.06 -14.77
C HIS A 33 2.82 16.67 -14.39
N CYS A 34 2.61 15.38 -14.25
CA CYS A 34 1.45 14.78 -13.60
C CYS A 34 1.95 13.93 -12.44
N MET A 35 1.50 14.23 -11.24
CA MET A 35 1.91 13.51 -10.03
C MET A 35 0.67 13.00 -9.29
N MET A 36 0.63 11.71 -9.00
CA MET A 36 -0.32 11.16 -8.05
C MET A 36 0.17 11.43 -6.62
N LEU A 37 -0.72 11.95 -5.79
CA LEU A 37 -0.42 12.28 -4.40
C LEU A 37 -0.75 11.08 -3.49
N GLU A 38 0.10 10.07 -3.52
CA GLU A 38 -0.01 8.94 -2.60
C GLU A 38 0.56 9.35 -1.24
N ASN A 39 -0.33 9.73 -0.32
CA ASN A 39 0.06 10.31 0.97
C ASN A 39 0.79 9.34 1.89
N CYS A 40 0.51 8.02 1.80
CA CYS A 40 1.12 7.04 2.69
C CYS A 40 2.63 6.91 2.50
N VAL A 41 3.17 7.21 1.30
CA VAL A 41 4.62 7.19 1.08
C VAL A 41 5.38 8.30 1.82
N TYR A 42 4.66 9.33 2.29
CA TYR A 42 5.25 10.49 2.98
C TYR A 42 5.05 10.46 4.49
N ASP A 43 4.46 9.40 5.02
CA ASP A 43 4.38 9.21 6.46
C ASP A 43 5.78 9.03 7.07
N PHE A 44 5.93 9.48 8.31
CA PHE A 44 7.24 9.45 8.98
C PHE A 44 7.85 8.05 9.04
N TYR A 45 7.05 7.03 9.34
CA TYR A 45 7.53 5.66 9.46
C TYR A 45 8.00 5.09 8.11
N GLU A 46 7.24 5.32 7.03
CA GLU A 46 7.57 4.89 5.68
C GLU A 46 8.82 5.57 5.16
N LEU A 47 8.95 6.89 5.36
CA LEU A 47 10.16 7.62 4.98
C LEU A 47 11.39 7.20 5.79
N THR A 48 11.21 6.93 7.08
CA THR A 48 12.29 6.41 7.94
C THR A 48 12.74 5.02 7.46
N THR A 49 11.80 4.12 7.21
CA THR A 49 12.09 2.77 6.68
C THR A 49 12.79 2.85 5.33
N LEU A 50 12.30 3.69 4.41
CA LEU A 50 12.93 3.90 3.10
C LEU A 50 14.39 4.39 3.25
N ASN A 51 14.62 5.35 4.13
CA ASN A 51 15.98 5.85 4.39
C ASN A 51 16.90 4.75 4.93
N MET A 52 16.41 3.94 5.86
CA MET A 52 17.17 2.81 6.42
C MET A 52 17.48 1.75 5.34
N VAL A 53 16.52 1.45 4.46
CA VAL A 53 16.72 0.54 3.32
C VAL A 53 17.79 1.08 2.38
N GLN A 54 17.74 2.37 2.04
CA GLN A 54 18.73 3.03 1.18
C GLN A 54 20.13 3.07 1.78
N GLN A 55 20.24 3.09 3.10
CA GLN A 55 21.51 2.96 3.81
C GLN A 55 21.99 1.50 3.98
N GLY A 56 21.21 0.52 3.50
CA GLY A 56 21.60 -0.89 3.52
C GLY A 56 21.34 -1.63 4.85
N LEU A 57 20.66 -0.99 5.82
CA LEU A 57 20.37 -1.61 7.13
C LEU A 57 19.52 -2.89 7.00
N PHE A 58 18.68 -2.99 5.99
CA PHE A 58 17.86 -4.18 5.74
C PHE A 58 18.58 -5.29 4.96
N GLY A 59 19.80 -5.01 4.44
CA GLY A 59 20.40 -5.90 3.46
C GLY A 59 19.59 -5.92 2.15
N GLU A 60 19.43 -7.08 1.54
CA GLU A 60 18.53 -7.22 0.37
C GLU A 60 17.07 -7.33 0.85
N VAL A 61 16.20 -6.45 0.39
CA VAL A 61 14.76 -6.55 0.66
C VAL A 61 14.17 -7.65 -0.21
N LEU A 62 13.46 -8.58 0.41
CA LEU A 62 12.94 -9.79 -0.23
C LEU A 62 11.41 -9.76 -0.39
N HIS A 63 10.72 -9.19 0.60
CA HIS A 63 9.28 -9.22 0.69
C HIS A 63 8.74 -7.96 1.36
N THR A 64 7.56 -7.53 0.91
CA THR A 64 6.81 -6.45 1.56
C THR A 64 5.34 -6.79 1.67
N GLU A 65 4.67 -6.18 2.65
CA GLU A 65 3.23 -6.30 2.83
C GLU A 65 2.60 -4.93 3.00
N GLY A 66 1.57 -4.66 2.22
CA GLY A 66 0.82 -3.40 2.29
C GLY A 66 -0.68 -3.63 2.27
N SER A 67 -1.47 -2.66 2.73
CA SER A 67 -2.92 -2.82 2.71
C SER A 67 -3.70 -1.51 2.68
N TYR A 68 -4.97 -1.64 2.32
CA TYR A 68 -6.02 -0.69 2.62
C TYR A 68 -7.12 -1.40 3.40
N ILE A 69 -6.95 -1.46 4.73
CA ILE A 69 -7.93 -2.01 5.66
C ILE A 69 -8.48 -0.84 6.47
N HIS A 70 -9.72 -0.46 6.16
CA HIS A 70 -10.33 0.72 6.74
C HIS A 70 -11.84 0.54 6.79
N ASN A 71 -12.38 0.13 7.91
CA ASN A 71 -13.82 0.04 8.06
C ASN A 71 -14.48 1.41 7.78
N LEU A 72 -15.21 1.50 6.69
CA LEU A 72 -15.90 2.72 6.26
C LEU A 72 -17.39 2.74 6.63
N SER A 73 -17.84 1.86 7.55
CA SER A 73 -19.25 1.74 7.93
C SER A 73 -19.89 3.09 8.29
N ASP A 74 -19.14 3.96 8.98
CA ASP A 74 -19.63 5.27 9.42
C ASP A 74 -19.56 6.35 8.35
N PHE A 75 -19.08 6.02 7.15
CA PHE A 75 -18.82 6.98 6.08
C PHE A 75 -19.66 6.78 4.83
N TRP A 76 -20.25 5.59 4.60
CA TRP A 76 -20.92 5.27 3.34
C TRP A 76 -22.07 6.22 3.01
N ASP A 77 -22.86 6.64 3.98
CA ASP A 77 -23.94 7.60 3.84
C ASP A 77 -23.48 9.07 3.79
N LYS A 78 -22.20 9.34 4.10
CA LYS A 78 -21.61 10.68 4.10
C LYS A 78 -20.88 11.01 2.78
N TYR A 79 -20.53 10.01 1.98
CA TYR A 79 -19.95 10.25 0.66
C TYR A 79 -21.00 10.78 -0.30
N HIS A 80 -20.72 11.94 -0.86
CA HIS A 80 -21.60 12.59 -1.82
C HIS A 80 -21.98 11.64 -2.95
N ASP A 81 -23.29 11.47 -3.20
CA ASP A 81 -23.85 10.62 -4.25
C ASP A 81 -23.36 9.16 -4.24
N ASN A 82 -22.89 8.67 -3.09
CA ASN A 82 -22.36 7.29 -2.96
C ASN A 82 -21.28 6.93 -4.00
N TRP A 83 -20.52 7.91 -4.51
CA TRP A 83 -19.59 7.71 -5.63
C TRP A 83 -18.62 6.56 -5.40
N ARG A 84 -18.10 6.41 -4.17
CA ARG A 84 -17.15 5.34 -3.84
C ARG A 84 -17.81 3.97 -3.88
N LEU A 85 -18.99 3.86 -3.33
CA LEU A 85 -19.77 2.61 -3.33
C LEU A 85 -20.18 2.22 -4.76
N ALA A 86 -20.59 3.21 -5.58
CA ALA A 86 -20.88 3.01 -6.99
C ALA A 86 -19.63 2.58 -7.79
N PHE A 87 -18.48 3.15 -7.48
CA PHE A 87 -17.22 2.74 -8.08
C PHE A 87 -16.86 1.28 -7.71
N ASP A 88 -17.03 0.88 -6.45
CA ASP A 88 -16.70 -0.47 -5.97
C ASP A 88 -17.71 -1.52 -6.45
N GLN A 89 -18.88 -1.12 -6.97
CA GLN A 89 -19.93 -2.06 -7.38
C GLN A 89 -19.53 -2.95 -8.55
N ALA A 90 -18.83 -2.41 -9.54
CA ALA A 90 -18.55 -3.08 -10.80
C ALA A 90 -17.23 -3.89 -10.83
N PRO A 91 -16.08 -3.37 -10.35
CA PRO A 91 -14.83 -4.10 -10.38
C PRO A 91 -14.73 -5.12 -9.23
N ALA A 92 -14.17 -6.29 -9.51
CA ALA A 92 -13.71 -7.22 -8.50
C ALA A 92 -12.21 -7.04 -8.29
N GLY A 93 -11.75 -7.15 -7.04
CA GLY A 93 -10.33 -7.06 -6.70
C GLY A 93 -10.00 -5.93 -5.74
N ASP A 94 -8.74 -5.55 -5.67
CA ASP A 94 -8.28 -4.43 -4.86
C ASP A 94 -8.50 -3.12 -5.64
N VAL A 95 -9.55 -2.40 -5.27
CA VAL A 95 -9.95 -1.15 -5.92
C VAL A 95 -9.20 0.08 -5.38
N TYR A 96 -8.37 -0.09 -4.37
CA TYR A 96 -7.65 1.01 -3.71
C TYR A 96 -6.24 0.62 -3.25
N ALA A 97 -5.50 -0.08 -4.11
CA ALA A 97 -4.19 -0.67 -3.81
C ALA A 97 -3.10 0.34 -3.44
N THR A 98 -3.20 1.59 -3.89
CA THR A 98 -2.09 2.55 -3.87
C THR A 98 -1.53 2.84 -2.49
N HIS A 99 -2.37 2.84 -1.45
CA HIS A 99 -1.94 3.13 -0.08
C HIS A 99 -1.03 2.05 0.53
N GLY A 100 -1.22 0.78 0.14
CA GLY A 100 -0.30 -0.29 0.49
C GLY A 100 0.86 -0.37 -0.50
N LEU A 101 0.54 -0.39 -1.79
CA LEU A 101 1.50 -0.61 -2.86
C LEU A 101 2.53 0.53 -3.01
N GLY A 102 2.14 1.78 -2.76
CA GLY A 102 3.03 2.93 -2.93
C GLY A 102 4.30 2.84 -2.08
N PRO A 103 4.19 2.71 -0.74
CA PRO A 103 5.35 2.52 0.12
C PRO A 103 6.17 1.27 -0.23
N ASP A 104 5.51 0.15 -0.55
CA ASP A 104 6.18 -1.10 -0.96
C ASP A 104 7.02 -0.91 -2.22
N CYS A 105 6.48 -0.20 -3.22
CA CYS A 105 7.21 0.13 -4.45
C CYS A 105 8.45 0.99 -4.20
N GLN A 106 8.44 1.86 -3.19
CA GLN A 106 9.58 2.70 -2.85
C GLN A 106 10.75 1.86 -2.33
N VAL A 107 10.51 0.96 -1.38
CA VAL A 107 11.57 0.14 -0.77
C VAL A 107 12.07 -0.98 -1.68
N LEU A 108 11.26 -1.37 -2.67
CA LEU A 108 11.62 -2.39 -3.67
C LEU A 108 12.22 -1.81 -4.96
N ASP A 109 12.37 -0.50 -5.06
CA ASP A 109 12.86 0.19 -6.26
C ASP A 109 12.05 -0.13 -7.53
N ILE A 110 10.75 -0.31 -7.43
CA ILE A 110 9.89 -0.57 -8.58
C ILE A 110 9.97 0.60 -9.56
N HIS A 111 10.25 0.27 -10.83
CA HIS A 111 10.57 1.19 -11.93
C HIS A 111 11.86 2.01 -11.75
N ARG A 112 12.69 1.68 -10.73
CA ARG A 112 14.01 2.28 -10.49
C ARG A 112 15.12 1.26 -10.38
N GLY A 113 14.85 0.03 -10.77
CA GLY A 113 15.79 -1.09 -10.69
C GLY A 113 15.10 -2.45 -10.70
N ASP A 114 13.83 -2.50 -10.32
CA ASP A 114 12.97 -3.68 -10.43
C ASP A 114 11.64 -3.33 -11.12
N ARG A 115 10.79 -4.31 -11.39
CA ARG A 115 9.45 -4.14 -11.96
C ARG A 115 8.54 -5.28 -11.50
N MET A 116 7.27 -5.01 -11.42
CA MET A 116 6.27 -6.06 -11.25
C MET A 116 6.25 -6.95 -12.50
N ASP A 117 6.12 -8.25 -12.30
CA ASP A 117 6.14 -9.23 -13.38
C ASP A 117 4.76 -9.88 -13.57
N TYR A 118 4.25 -10.51 -12.52
CA TYR A 118 2.90 -11.07 -12.51
C TYR A 118 2.27 -10.98 -11.12
N LEU A 119 0.97 -11.18 -11.08
CA LEU A 119 0.22 -11.24 -9.82
C LEU A 119 -0.84 -12.34 -9.84
N VAL A 120 -1.23 -12.77 -8.64
CA VAL A 120 -2.41 -13.60 -8.39
C VAL A 120 -3.25 -12.89 -7.34
N SER A 121 -4.53 -12.72 -7.61
CA SER A 121 -5.47 -12.06 -6.71
C SER A 121 -6.68 -12.94 -6.45
N MET A 122 -7.11 -12.99 -5.21
CA MET A 122 -8.32 -13.70 -4.76
C MET A 122 -9.16 -12.78 -3.91
N ALA A 123 -10.47 -12.81 -4.15
CA ALA A 123 -11.45 -12.08 -3.35
C ALA A 123 -12.45 -13.07 -2.73
N THR A 124 -12.98 -12.71 -1.57
CA THR A 124 -14.15 -13.38 -1.00
C THR A 124 -15.41 -13.01 -1.78
N ILE A 125 -16.50 -13.68 -1.48
CA ILE A 125 -17.83 -13.20 -1.89
C ILE A 125 -18.10 -11.85 -1.21
N SER A 126 -18.98 -11.05 -1.82
CA SER A 126 -19.48 -9.80 -1.24
C SER A 126 -20.75 -10.09 -0.43
N VAL A 127 -20.67 -9.96 0.88
CA VAL A 127 -21.80 -10.09 1.81
C VAL A 127 -22.12 -8.72 2.39
N VAL A 128 -21.17 -8.13 3.11
CA VAL A 128 -21.35 -6.82 3.77
C VAL A 128 -21.39 -5.69 2.75
N GLY A 129 -20.51 -5.73 1.74
CA GLY A 129 -20.52 -4.76 0.64
C GLY A 129 -21.86 -4.72 -0.10
N LEU A 130 -22.43 -5.91 -0.38
CA LEU A 130 -23.76 -6.01 -1.00
C LEU A 130 -24.88 -5.48 -0.10
N GLU A 131 -24.86 -5.76 1.19
CA GLU A 131 -25.84 -5.23 2.16
C GLU A 131 -25.79 -3.70 2.21
N ILE A 132 -24.59 -3.11 2.26
CA ILE A 132 -24.39 -1.67 2.23
C ILE A 132 -24.92 -1.07 0.91
N ALA A 133 -24.60 -1.68 -0.22
CA ALA A 133 -25.02 -1.22 -1.53
C ALA A 133 -26.55 -1.31 -1.71
N LYS A 134 -27.18 -2.37 -1.22
CA LYS A 134 -28.65 -2.49 -1.18
C LYS A 134 -29.29 -1.37 -0.38
N LYS A 135 -28.74 -1.11 0.82
CA LYS A 135 -29.27 -0.07 1.72
C LYS A 135 -29.15 1.34 1.13
N ASN A 136 -28.01 1.66 0.54
CA ASN A 136 -27.69 3.04 0.14
C ASN A 136 -28.06 3.36 -1.31
N MET A 137 -28.07 2.36 -2.18
CA MET A 137 -28.28 2.58 -3.63
C MET A 137 -29.37 1.67 -4.24
N GLY A 138 -29.94 0.75 -3.47
CA GLY A 138 -30.89 -0.25 -4.01
C GLY A 138 -30.22 -1.26 -4.95
N ALA A 139 -28.91 -1.47 -4.85
CA ALA A 139 -28.18 -2.38 -5.73
C ALA A 139 -28.58 -3.84 -5.49
N GLU A 140 -28.78 -4.60 -6.57
CA GLU A 140 -29.08 -6.03 -6.50
C GLU A 140 -27.82 -6.91 -6.55
N THR A 141 -26.71 -6.36 -7.06
CA THR A 141 -25.43 -7.04 -7.21
C THR A 141 -24.29 -6.14 -6.78
N PHE A 142 -23.19 -6.77 -6.29
CA PHE A 142 -21.97 -6.08 -5.92
C PHE A 142 -20.78 -7.01 -6.18
N ALA A 143 -19.89 -6.63 -7.10
CA ALA A 143 -18.80 -7.50 -7.55
C ALA A 143 -17.58 -7.48 -6.66
N ASN A 144 -17.33 -6.39 -5.92
CA ASN A 144 -16.18 -6.28 -5.05
C ASN A 144 -16.34 -7.16 -3.82
N GLY A 145 -15.42 -8.09 -3.59
CA GLY A 145 -15.44 -8.95 -2.42
C GLY A 145 -15.16 -8.19 -1.11
N ASP A 146 -15.68 -8.69 0.00
CA ASP A 146 -15.46 -8.03 1.30
C ASP A 146 -13.98 -8.03 1.72
N GLN A 147 -13.21 -9.00 1.26
CA GLN A 147 -11.76 -9.09 1.44
C GLN A 147 -11.11 -9.47 0.12
N THR A 148 -10.06 -8.75 -0.27
CA THR A 148 -9.17 -9.13 -1.38
C THR A 148 -7.75 -9.31 -0.86
N SER A 149 -7.06 -10.33 -1.39
CA SER A 149 -5.64 -10.59 -1.13
C SER A 149 -4.95 -10.82 -2.46
N THR A 150 -3.87 -10.08 -2.69
CA THR A 150 -3.11 -10.09 -3.95
C THR A 150 -1.64 -10.33 -3.64
N MET A 151 -1.07 -11.35 -4.28
CA MET A 151 0.37 -11.60 -4.25
C MET A 151 0.98 -11.17 -5.57
N ILE A 152 1.98 -10.29 -5.52
CA ILE A 152 2.72 -9.81 -6.70
C ILE A 152 4.14 -10.38 -6.65
N HIS A 153 4.64 -10.83 -7.78
CA HIS A 153 6.04 -11.24 -7.98
C HIS A 153 6.75 -10.19 -8.83
N THR A 154 7.99 -9.86 -8.47
CA THR A 154 8.81 -8.92 -9.23
C THR A 154 9.79 -9.64 -10.14
N ALA A 155 10.31 -8.95 -11.15
CA ALA A 155 11.29 -9.51 -12.09
C ALA A 155 12.61 -9.93 -11.42
N LYS A 156 12.94 -9.36 -10.26
CA LYS A 156 14.10 -9.76 -9.44
C LYS A 156 13.79 -10.84 -8.39
N GLY A 157 12.59 -11.42 -8.43
CA GLY A 157 12.21 -12.52 -7.54
C GLY A 157 11.75 -12.10 -6.14
N LYS A 158 11.43 -10.82 -5.96
CA LYS A 158 10.84 -10.30 -4.72
C LYS A 158 9.32 -10.46 -4.74
N THR A 159 8.67 -10.36 -3.58
CA THR A 159 7.22 -10.51 -3.49
C THR A 159 6.58 -9.36 -2.72
N ILE A 160 5.33 -9.04 -3.07
CA ILE A 160 4.50 -8.05 -2.38
C ILE A 160 3.16 -8.72 -2.06
N LEU A 161 2.73 -8.68 -0.80
CA LEU A 161 1.38 -9.04 -0.41
C LEU A 161 0.55 -7.76 -0.22
N LEU A 162 -0.59 -7.69 -0.91
CA LEU A 162 -1.54 -6.60 -0.71
C LEU A 162 -2.86 -7.13 -0.18
N GLN A 163 -3.49 -6.37 0.73
CA GLN A 163 -4.82 -6.66 1.23
C GLN A 163 -5.72 -5.43 1.14
N HIS A 164 -6.99 -5.68 0.78
CA HIS A 164 -8.04 -4.66 0.76
C HIS A 164 -9.27 -5.14 1.52
N ASN A 165 -9.77 -4.30 2.43
CA ASN A 165 -11.01 -4.53 3.17
C ASN A 165 -11.55 -3.21 3.71
N VAL A 166 -12.74 -2.79 3.25
CA VAL A 166 -13.36 -1.53 3.69
C VAL A 166 -14.79 -1.71 4.23
N TYR A 167 -15.30 -2.94 4.24
CA TYR A 167 -16.69 -3.24 4.57
C TYR A 167 -16.84 -3.87 5.95
N THR A 168 -15.87 -4.66 6.41
CA THR A 168 -15.98 -5.42 7.65
C THR A 168 -15.41 -4.64 8.84
N PRO A 169 -15.76 -5.01 10.09
CA PRO A 169 -15.28 -4.31 11.30
C PRO A 169 -13.83 -4.61 11.65
N ARG A 170 -13.00 -4.83 10.65
CA ARG A 170 -11.56 -4.99 10.83
C ARG A 170 -10.95 -3.66 11.28
N PRO A 171 -10.09 -3.63 12.32
CA PRO A 171 -9.40 -2.41 12.72
C PRO A 171 -8.60 -1.78 11.58
N TYR A 172 -8.43 -0.47 11.63
CA TYR A 172 -7.59 0.24 10.66
C TYR A 172 -6.19 -0.33 10.63
N ASP A 173 -5.73 -0.67 9.42
CA ASP A 173 -4.43 -1.30 9.21
C ASP A 173 -3.94 -1.01 7.78
N ARG A 174 -2.71 -0.53 7.66
CA ARG A 174 -2.00 -0.38 6.38
C ARG A 174 -0.97 -1.48 6.18
N MET A 175 -0.82 -2.37 7.15
CA MET A 175 0.25 -3.36 7.27
C MET A 175 1.62 -2.66 7.26
N TYR A 176 2.20 -2.49 6.10
CA TYR A 176 3.53 -1.95 5.86
C TYR A 176 4.59 -2.74 6.62
N GLN A 177 4.82 -3.94 6.12
CA GLN A 177 5.93 -4.78 6.56
C GLN A 177 7.00 -4.83 5.49
N VAL A 178 8.25 -4.79 5.91
CA VAL A 178 9.43 -4.90 5.05
C VAL A 178 10.34 -5.98 5.59
N VAL A 179 10.57 -7.01 4.80
CA VAL A 179 11.42 -8.16 5.16
C VAL A 179 12.69 -8.12 4.33
N GLY A 180 13.81 -7.87 4.97
CA GLY A 180 15.14 -7.92 4.37
C GLY A 180 15.97 -9.07 4.92
N THR A 181 17.14 -9.31 4.34
CA THR A 181 18.08 -10.34 4.78
C THR A 181 18.74 -10.02 6.11
N LYS A 182 18.71 -8.75 6.54
CA LYS A 182 19.37 -8.25 7.74
C LYS A 182 18.48 -7.34 8.60
N GLY A 183 17.27 -7.05 8.16
CA GLY A 183 16.36 -6.18 8.86
C GLY A 183 14.90 -6.48 8.54
N TYR A 184 14.04 -6.11 9.47
CA TYR A 184 12.59 -6.21 9.41
C TYR A 184 11.96 -4.93 9.93
N ALA A 185 10.88 -4.48 9.29
CA ALA A 185 10.03 -3.38 9.74
C ALA A 185 8.58 -3.79 9.74
N GLU A 186 7.80 -3.32 10.71
CA GLU A 186 6.36 -3.46 10.78
C GLU A 186 5.75 -2.19 11.39
N LYS A 187 4.74 -1.61 10.72
CA LYS A 187 4.07 -0.41 11.21
C LYS A 187 2.85 -0.72 12.09
N TYR A 188 2.07 -1.73 11.72
CA TYR A 188 0.81 -2.08 12.37
C TYR A 188 0.82 -3.52 12.88
N PRO A 189 0.17 -3.79 14.01
CA PRO A 189 -0.53 -2.86 14.90
C PRO A 189 0.40 -2.02 15.78
N ARG A 190 1.69 -2.33 15.81
CA ARG A 190 2.69 -1.68 16.65
C ARG A 190 3.95 -1.38 15.83
N PRO A 191 4.30 -0.10 15.67
CA PRO A 191 5.49 0.26 14.90
C PRO A 191 6.78 -0.25 15.58
N GLY A 192 7.66 -0.86 14.81
CA GLY A 192 8.93 -1.36 15.28
C GLY A 192 9.84 -1.86 14.18
N PHE A 193 11.08 -2.14 14.57
CA PHE A 193 12.12 -2.68 13.70
C PHE A 193 12.83 -3.82 14.41
N ALA A 194 13.39 -4.75 13.63
CA ALA A 194 14.34 -5.76 14.11
C ALA A 194 15.51 -5.84 13.13
N PHE A 195 16.74 -5.88 13.63
CA PHE A 195 17.94 -5.92 12.81
C PHE A 195 18.90 -6.99 13.29
N GLU A 196 19.69 -7.53 12.37
CA GLU A 196 20.89 -8.27 12.74
C GLU A 196 21.86 -7.33 13.46
N PRO A 197 22.57 -7.82 14.52
CA PRO A 197 23.39 -6.96 15.39
C PRO A 197 24.44 -6.14 14.65
N GLU A 198 24.98 -6.67 13.56
CA GLU A 198 26.01 -5.97 12.77
C GLU A 198 25.46 -4.69 12.09
N GLN A 199 24.14 -4.57 11.96
CA GLN A 199 23.50 -3.42 11.32
C GLN A 199 23.35 -2.23 12.27
N ILE A 200 23.42 -2.44 13.58
CA ILE A 200 23.16 -1.43 14.62
C ILE A 200 24.33 -1.21 15.57
N ASN A 201 25.58 -1.38 15.06
CA ASN A 201 26.84 -1.11 15.78
C ASN A 201 27.09 -1.90 17.08
N GLY A 202 26.84 -3.21 17.07
CA GLY A 202 27.59 -4.14 17.93
C GLY A 202 27.32 -4.16 19.44
N ASP A 203 26.74 -3.14 20.03
CA ASP A 203 26.51 -3.06 21.48
C ASP A 203 25.13 -3.59 21.90
N VAL A 204 24.47 -4.34 21.04
CA VAL A 204 23.16 -4.89 21.34
C VAL A 204 23.34 -6.32 21.82
N ASP A 205 22.89 -6.58 23.03
CA ASP A 205 22.85 -7.93 23.61
C ASP A 205 21.98 -8.83 22.70
N PHE A 206 22.64 -9.72 21.96
CA PHE A 206 22.04 -10.60 20.97
C PHE A 206 20.96 -11.52 21.56
N GLU A 207 21.09 -11.88 22.83
CA GLU A 207 20.08 -12.68 23.53
C GLU A 207 18.78 -11.90 23.74
N ASN A 208 18.86 -10.58 23.85
CA ASN A 208 17.69 -9.70 23.95
C ASN A 208 17.10 -9.27 22.59
N LEU A 209 17.86 -9.38 21.51
CA LEU A 209 17.40 -9.22 20.13
C LEU A 209 17.10 -10.56 19.44
N SER A 210 16.93 -11.62 20.20
CA SER A 210 16.48 -12.89 19.65
C SER A 210 15.27 -12.67 18.73
N ALA A 211 14.97 -13.63 17.86
CA ALA A 211 13.83 -13.64 16.95
C ALA A 211 12.47 -13.30 17.60
N HIS A 212 12.44 -13.07 18.89
CA HIS A 212 11.29 -12.75 19.71
C HIS A 212 11.30 -11.30 20.23
N THR A 213 12.35 -10.51 19.96
CA THR A 213 12.46 -9.15 20.49
C THR A 213 12.27 -8.13 19.37
N PHE A 214 11.23 -7.36 19.49
CA PHE A 214 10.88 -6.29 18.58
C PHE A 214 11.31 -4.95 19.19
N VAL A 215 12.15 -4.20 18.51
CA VAL A 215 12.58 -2.88 18.97
C VAL A 215 11.53 -1.85 18.58
N SER A 216 11.01 -1.09 19.55
CA SER A 216 10.02 -0.05 19.29
C SER A 216 10.54 0.99 18.29
N GLY A 217 9.72 1.37 17.32
CA GLY A 217 10.06 2.41 16.34
C GLY A 217 10.41 3.77 16.96
N ASP A 218 10.01 4.03 18.20
CA ASP A 218 10.35 5.26 18.92
C ASP A 218 11.85 5.38 19.26
N VAL A 219 12.58 4.27 19.34
CA VAL A 219 14.02 4.26 19.59
C VAL A 219 14.80 4.92 18.44
N TYR A 220 14.26 4.94 17.24
CA TYR A 220 14.93 5.47 16.03
C TYR A 220 14.63 6.94 15.73
N LYS A 221 13.89 7.63 16.60
CA LYS A 221 13.68 9.08 16.49
C LYS A 221 14.95 9.87 16.82
N GLU A 222 15.92 9.24 17.45
CA GLU A 222 17.19 9.85 17.87
C GLU A 222 18.37 9.52 16.92
N LEU A 223 18.13 8.72 15.88
CA LEU A 223 19.09 8.42 14.81
C LEU A 223 18.82 9.28 13.57
#